data_25f2192f1110ea27169f036dbe87d3aa
#
_entry.id   25f2192f1110ea27169f036dbe87d3aa
#
_cell.length_a   1.000
_cell.length_b   1.000
_cell.length_c   1.000
_cell.angle_alpha   90.00
_cell.angle_beta   90.00
_cell.angle_gamma   90.00
#
_symmetry.space_group_name_H-M   'P 1'
#
loop_
_entity.id
_entity.type
_entity.pdbx_description
1 polymer ?
#
loop_
_entity_poly.entity_id
_entity_poly.type
_entity_poly.pdbx_seq_one_letter_code
_entity_poly.pdbx_strand_id
1 'polypeptide(L)'
;MTSSNPAYHFHRRNGKQNDPRMTSGASKGPGDEATSSYFDHSTAKRINTDSVFTSALKKQYPGLDLIVAQEMRCNLLEYAAAGHATFNAINDKGEVPSSLEVTVYLPPSRRMDGNKGQLAELVIFGKFLYQWQGEEFVIYLVDGRDGAEAYPQLRNYYILTSNIHKAEQLVLATGSWQSDLHDEVWVFDQGGFEKDRELWKSAQKSTWDAVILDPDMKELLINDHISFFESKQTYKNLGVPWKRGLIYHGPPGNGKTISIKATMHMLADRTPSIPTVYVRSLESWMGPQYSLHVIFEKAREFAPCYLVFEDIDSLVTPIVRSYFLNEVDGLKENDGIFIIASTNHLELLDPGISKRPSRFDRKYYFPDPNLEQREAYCHFWQKKLKPNKDIKFPDELCKAIAEITDKFSFAYIQEAFVAALLAIAGRSKEKPTKPSCDDAWVLVADDQVSGKIRDADDLNKLELWVEIRKQVKILREGMEDDADA
;
A
#
# COMPACT_ATOMS: atom_id res chain seq x y z
N MET A 1 1.36 -12.12 14.15
CA MET A 1 0.13 -11.63 14.79
C MET A 1 0.05 -10.13 14.50
N THR A 2 -0.42 -9.78 13.32
CA THR A 2 -0.76 -8.39 12.99
C THR A 2 -2.25 -8.40 12.69
N SER A 3 -3.00 -7.84 13.62
CA SER A 3 -4.45 -7.70 13.55
C SER A 3 -4.80 -6.82 12.34
N SER A 4 -5.66 -7.33 11.47
CA SER A 4 -6.46 -6.51 10.56
C SER A 4 -7.04 -5.34 11.36
N ASN A 5 -6.67 -4.12 10.98
CA ASN A 5 -7.20 -2.91 11.60
C ASN A 5 -8.72 -2.90 11.53
N PRO A 6 -9.44 -2.88 12.65
CA PRO A 6 -10.87 -2.65 12.62
C PRO A 6 -11.12 -1.23 12.11
N ALA A 7 -12.07 -1.08 11.20
CA ALA A 7 -12.50 0.22 10.68
C ALA A 7 -12.94 1.13 11.82
N TYR A 8 -12.24 2.24 12.02
CA TYR A 8 -12.57 3.23 13.04
C TYR A 8 -13.39 4.36 12.42
N HIS A 9 -14.52 4.69 13.02
CA HIS A 9 -15.29 5.86 12.63
C HIS A 9 -14.68 7.13 13.21
N PHE A 10 -14.36 8.08 12.35
CA PHE A 10 -13.81 9.37 12.73
C PHE A 10 -14.95 10.38 12.97
N HIS A 11 -15.27 10.65 14.23
CA HIS A 11 -15.96 11.88 14.59
C HIS A 11 -14.92 12.89 15.12
N ARG A 12 -14.74 14.01 14.38
CA ARG A 12 -13.96 15.14 14.89
C ARG A 12 -14.71 15.79 16.07
N ARG A 13 -14.22 15.60 17.27
CA ARG A 13 -14.60 16.47 18.39
C ARG A 13 -14.01 17.86 18.20
N ASN A 14 -14.85 18.85 17.94
CA ASN A 14 -14.48 20.27 18.11
C ASN A 14 -14.21 20.51 19.58
N GLY A 15 -12.97 20.92 19.90
CA GLY A 15 -12.52 21.14 21.26
C GLY A 15 -13.41 22.13 22.02
N LYS A 16 -14.03 21.66 23.09
CA LYS A 16 -14.54 22.52 24.18
C LYS A 16 -13.57 22.44 25.34
N GLN A 17 -13.25 23.62 25.86
CA GLN A 17 -12.34 23.86 26.96
C GLN A 17 -12.72 23.07 28.23
N ASN A 18 -11.70 22.51 28.86
CA ASN A 18 -11.76 21.80 30.14
C ASN A 18 -12.26 22.71 31.28
N ASP A 19 -13.28 22.23 31.97
CA ASP A 19 -13.65 22.72 33.31
C ASP A 19 -12.92 21.85 34.36
N PRO A 20 -12.10 22.42 35.25
CA PRO A 20 -11.23 21.65 36.16
C PRO A 20 -11.92 21.18 37.47
N ARG A 21 -13.21 20.86 37.45
CA ARG A 21 -13.94 20.55 38.68
C ARG A 21 -14.35 19.08 38.86
N MET A 22 -13.54 18.12 38.45
CA MET A 22 -13.83 16.69 38.68
C MET A 22 -12.75 15.96 39.51
N THR A 23 -12.30 16.48 40.60
CA THR A 23 -11.39 15.75 41.51
C THR A 23 -11.77 15.76 42.99
N SER A 24 -13.04 15.88 43.34
CA SER A 24 -13.43 15.76 44.74
C SER A 24 -14.71 14.95 44.92
N GLY A 25 -14.61 13.63 44.77
CA GLY A 25 -15.76 12.75 44.96
C GLY A 25 -15.40 11.27 45.09
N ALA A 26 -14.15 10.94 45.38
CA ALA A 26 -13.82 9.56 45.74
C ALA A 26 -14.28 9.33 47.19
N SER A 27 -15.56 8.94 47.36
CA SER A 27 -16.11 8.54 48.66
C SER A 27 -15.41 7.29 49.16
N LYS A 28 -14.72 7.38 50.29
CA LYS A 28 -14.31 6.21 51.07
C LYS A 28 -15.55 5.63 51.75
N GLY A 29 -16.27 4.75 51.08
CA GLY A 29 -17.34 3.98 51.63
C GLY A 29 -17.13 2.47 51.44
N PRO A 30 -17.78 1.57 52.20
CA PRO A 30 -17.58 0.13 52.05
C PRO A 30 -18.23 -0.36 50.73
N GLY A 31 -17.40 -0.74 49.76
CA GLY A 31 -17.78 -1.37 48.49
C GLY A 31 -18.14 -0.35 47.41
N ASP A 32 -17.21 -0.09 46.52
CA ASP A 32 -17.50 0.61 45.27
C ASP A 32 -18.56 -0.21 44.48
N GLU A 33 -19.75 0.36 44.29
CA GLU A 33 -20.90 -0.27 43.64
C GLU A 33 -20.52 -0.69 42.20
N ALA A 34 -19.70 0.11 41.48
CA ALA A 34 -19.22 -0.23 40.16
C ALA A 34 -18.32 -1.47 40.19
N THR A 35 -17.44 -1.59 41.20
CA THR A 35 -16.61 -2.77 41.40
C THR A 35 -17.45 -3.99 41.71
N SER A 36 -18.43 -3.89 42.60
CA SER A 36 -19.37 -5.00 42.88
C SER A 36 -20.13 -5.44 41.63
N SER A 37 -20.70 -4.48 40.88
CA SER A 37 -21.38 -4.76 39.63
C SER A 37 -20.50 -5.43 38.60
N TYR A 38 -19.21 -5.02 38.50
CA TYR A 38 -18.25 -5.69 37.60
C TYR A 38 -18.04 -7.16 37.99
N PHE A 39 -17.79 -7.46 39.25
CA PHE A 39 -17.55 -8.84 39.71
C PHE A 39 -18.81 -9.69 39.60
N ASP A 40 -20.00 -9.17 39.92
CA ASP A 40 -21.25 -9.84 39.75
C ASP A 40 -21.52 -10.19 38.30
N HIS A 41 -21.27 -9.24 37.37
CA HIS A 41 -21.41 -9.49 35.94
C HIS A 41 -20.36 -10.48 35.43
N SER A 42 -19.09 -10.36 35.84
CA SER A 42 -18.01 -11.25 35.36
C SER A 42 -18.16 -12.69 35.83
N THR A 43 -18.88 -12.95 36.90
CA THR A 43 -19.21 -14.30 37.41
C THR A 43 -20.57 -14.80 36.98
N ALA A 44 -21.35 -13.99 36.27
CA ALA A 44 -22.69 -14.36 35.81
C ALA A 44 -22.63 -15.45 34.72
N LYS A 45 -23.72 -16.21 34.62
CA LYS A 45 -23.89 -17.22 33.56
C LYS A 45 -23.88 -16.54 32.18
N ARG A 46 -23.01 -17.03 31.27
CA ARG A 46 -22.93 -16.52 29.91
C ARG A 46 -24.06 -17.09 29.04
N ILE A 47 -24.62 -16.22 28.21
CA ILE A 47 -25.66 -16.56 27.22
C ILE A 47 -25.24 -15.89 25.90
N ASN A 48 -25.51 -16.58 24.79
CA ASN A 48 -25.19 -16.04 23.46
C ASN A 48 -25.90 -14.71 23.21
N THR A 49 -25.14 -13.64 23.02
CA THR A 49 -25.63 -12.26 22.87
C THR A 49 -26.55 -12.11 21.67
N ASP A 50 -26.21 -12.74 20.51
CA ASP A 50 -27.00 -12.64 19.30
C ASP A 50 -28.38 -13.24 19.46
N SER A 51 -28.51 -14.36 20.16
CA SER A 51 -29.82 -15.02 20.44
C SER A 51 -30.69 -14.16 21.32
N VAL A 52 -30.13 -13.59 22.38
CA VAL A 52 -30.84 -12.71 23.31
C VAL A 52 -31.27 -11.43 22.60
N PHE A 53 -30.36 -10.80 21.88
CA PHE A 53 -30.65 -9.53 21.25
C PHE A 53 -31.64 -9.65 20.09
N THR A 54 -31.50 -10.69 19.26
CA THR A 54 -32.50 -11.03 18.22
C THR A 54 -33.91 -11.20 18.81
N SER A 55 -34.02 -11.92 19.92
CA SER A 55 -35.31 -12.13 20.59
C SER A 55 -35.89 -10.83 21.13
N ALA A 56 -35.05 -9.99 21.72
CA ALA A 56 -35.46 -8.67 22.24
C ALA A 56 -35.97 -7.75 21.12
N LEU A 57 -35.21 -7.68 19.99
CA LEU A 57 -35.60 -6.86 18.84
C LEU A 57 -36.93 -7.31 18.21
N LYS A 58 -37.11 -8.60 18.02
CA LYS A 58 -38.40 -9.14 17.50
C LYS A 58 -39.57 -8.83 18.40
N LYS A 59 -39.35 -8.82 19.72
CA LYS A 59 -40.39 -8.42 20.69
C LYS A 59 -40.68 -6.91 20.66
N GLN A 60 -39.63 -6.10 20.50
CA GLN A 60 -39.72 -4.64 20.49
C GLN A 60 -40.31 -4.10 19.17
N TYR A 61 -40.02 -4.76 18.05
CA TYR A 61 -40.42 -4.35 16.70
C TYR A 61 -41.16 -5.46 15.96
N PRO A 62 -42.37 -5.86 16.44
CA PRO A 62 -43.08 -7.03 15.89
C PRO A 62 -43.55 -6.86 14.45
N GLY A 63 -43.58 -5.63 13.93
CA GLY A 63 -43.98 -5.31 12.54
C GLY A 63 -42.82 -5.11 11.57
N LEU A 64 -41.58 -5.31 12.01
CA LEU A 64 -40.42 -5.16 11.17
C LEU A 64 -39.69 -6.48 10.95
N ASP A 65 -39.18 -6.66 9.75
CA ASP A 65 -38.24 -7.74 9.44
C ASP A 65 -36.84 -7.43 9.99
N LEU A 66 -36.09 -8.47 10.32
CA LEU A 66 -34.74 -8.37 10.88
C LEU A 66 -33.76 -9.16 10.04
N ILE A 67 -32.68 -8.48 9.57
CA ILE A 67 -31.47 -9.10 8.98
C ILE A 67 -30.30 -8.87 9.94
N VAL A 68 -29.47 -9.90 10.13
CA VAL A 68 -28.22 -9.80 10.87
C VAL A 68 -27.06 -9.96 9.88
N ALA A 69 -26.17 -8.96 9.83
CA ALA A 69 -25.02 -8.95 8.96
C ALA A 69 -23.73 -8.72 9.76
N GLN A 70 -22.66 -9.47 9.46
CA GLN A 70 -21.37 -9.29 10.11
C GLN A 70 -20.70 -8.01 9.62
N GLU A 71 -20.28 -7.14 10.54
CA GLU A 71 -19.57 -5.89 10.20
C GLU A 71 -18.33 -6.13 9.36
N MET A 72 -17.57 -7.17 9.65
CA MET A 72 -16.34 -7.51 8.94
C MET A 72 -16.54 -7.73 7.44
N ARG A 73 -17.74 -8.11 7.00
CA ARG A 73 -18.10 -8.35 5.60
C ARG A 73 -19.10 -7.38 5.02
N CYS A 74 -19.67 -6.52 5.87
CA CYS A 74 -20.71 -5.56 5.49
C CYS A 74 -20.65 -4.36 6.46
N ASN A 75 -19.67 -3.45 6.26
CA ASN A 75 -19.49 -2.29 7.13
C ASN A 75 -20.38 -1.14 6.67
N LEU A 76 -21.62 -1.12 7.18
CA LEU A 76 -22.62 -0.11 6.85
C LEU A 76 -22.20 1.31 7.22
N LEU A 77 -21.51 1.49 8.33
CA LEU A 77 -21.09 2.82 8.77
C LEU A 77 -19.95 3.37 7.88
N GLU A 78 -19.03 2.51 7.46
CA GLU A 78 -17.96 2.89 6.51
C GLU A 78 -18.54 3.19 5.13
N TYR A 79 -19.50 2.40 4.66
CA TYR A 79 -20.21 2.63 3.41
C TYR A 79 -20.91 3.98 3.39
N ALA A 80 -21.54 4.37 4.51
CA ALA A 80 -22.15 5.68 4.68
C ALA A 80 -21.09 6.80 4.77
N ALA A 81 -19.97 6.58 5.49
CA ALA A 81 -18.87 7.54 5.57
C ALA A 81 -18.22 7.81 4.21
N ALA A 82 -18.26 6.83 3.29
CA ALA A 82 -17.86 6.98 1.89
C ALA A 82 -18.87 7.77 1.03
N GLY A 83 -20.02 8.18 1.60
CA GLY A 83 -21.03 9.00 0.91
C GLY A 83 -22.12 8.22 0.19
N HIS A 84 -22.19 6.90 0.35
CA HIS A 84 -23.19 6.06 -0.33
C HIS A 84 -24.52 5.95 0.41
N ALA A 85 -24.55 6.34 1.68
CA ALA A 85 -25.71 6.36 2.54
C ALA A 85 -25.57 7.46 3.61
N THR A 86 -26.59 7.67 4.44
CA THR A 86 -26.51 8.57 5.59
C THR A 86 -26.95 7.85 6.86
N PHE A 87 -26.39 8.22 8.00
CA PHE A 87 -26.82 7.69 9.28
C PHE A 87 -26.79 8.76 10.37
N ASN A 88 -27.70 8.60 11.35
CA ASN A 88 -27.76 9.44 12.52
C ASN A 88 -27.89 8.54 13.75
N ALA A 89 -27.10 8.79 14.77
CA ALA A 89 -27.24 8.09 16.05
C ALA A 89 -28.60 8.44 16.70
N ILE A 90 -29.32 7.43 17.15
CA ILE A 90 -30.55 7.61 17.90
C ILE A 90 -30.20 7.58 19.38
N ASN A 91 -30.37 8.72 20.06
CA ASN A 91 -30.18 8.84 21.49
C ASN A 91 -31.54 8.79 22.19
N ASP A 92 -31.92 7.62 22.67
CA ASP A 92 -33.13 7.47 23.47
C ASP A 92 -32.87 8.11 24.85
N LYS A 93 -33.86 8.91 25.35
CA LYS A 93 -33.78 9.55 26.66
C LYS A 93 -34.21 8.54 27.76
N GLY A 94 -33.47 7.43 27.87
CA GLY A 94 -33.70 6.40 28.86
C GLY A 94 -32.63 6.34 29.96
N GLU A 95 -32.86 5.54 30.99
CA GLU A 95 -31.88 5.27 32.06
C GLU A 95 -30.69 4.46 31.57
N VAL A 96 -30.80 3.75 30.43
CA VAL A 96 -29.75 2.96 29.84
C VAL A 96 -29.12 3.76 28.70
N PRO A 97 -27.77 3.83 28.61
CA PRO A 97 -27.09 4.50 27.49
C PRO A 97 -27.51 3.92 26.15
N SER A 98 -27.87 4.78 25.20
CA SER A 98 -28.25 4.39 23.83
C SER A 98 -27.05 4.01 22.98
N SER A 99 -25.83 4.30 23.45
CA SER A 99 -24.58 3.90 22.82
C SER A 99 -23.50 3.59 23.87
N LEU A 100 -22.62 2.66 23.55
CA LEU A 100 -21.41 2.37 24.28
C LEU A 100 -20.25 2.51 23.32
N GLU A 101 -19.39 3.47 23.59
CA GLU A 101 -18.23 3.79 22.78
C GLU A 101 -16.95 3.71 23.62
N VAL A 102 -15.88 3.21 23.02
CA VAL A 102 -14.57 3.14 23.64
C VAL A 102 -13.62 4.05 22.86
N THR A 103 -13.00 4.98 23.58
CA THR A 103 -11.97 5.84 22.98
C THR A 103 -10.68 5.05 22.82
N VAL A 104 -10.16 4.98 21.59
CA VAL A 104 -8.91 4.32 21.27
C VAL A 104 -7.90 5.33 20.73
N TYR A 105 -6.64 5.14 21.09
CA TYR A 105 -5.55 5.94 20.53
C TYR A 105 -5.05 5.28 19.23
N LEU A 106 -5.02 6.06 18.17
CA LEU A 106 -4.43 5.68 16.88
C LEU A 106 -3.06 6.35 16.77
N PRO A 107 -1.97 5.59 16.71
CA PRO A 107 -0.65 6.14 16.49
C PRO A 107 -0.55 6.79 15.10
N PRO A 108 0.35 7.77 14.91
CA PRO A 108 0.59 8.33 13.59
C PRO A 108 1.19 7.27 12.67
N SER A 109 0.83 7.32 11.38
CA SER A 109 1.37 6.41 10.36
C SER A 109 2.90 6.50 10.28
N ARG A 110 3.44 7.71 10.51
CA ARG A 110 4.88 7.96 10.59
C ARG A 110 5.20 8.89 11.74
N ARG A 111 6.11 8.47 12.62
CA ARG A 111 6.56 9.28 13.75
C ARG A 111 7.19 10.61 13.31
N MET A 112 7.81 10.65 12.14
CA MET A 112 8.51 11.83 11.60
C MET A 112 7.59 12.95 11.13
N ASP A 113 6.30 12.68 10.91
CA ASP A 113 5.35 13.70 10.43
C ASP A 113 4.93 14.68 11.54
N GLY A 114 5.56 14.59 12.73
CA GLY A 114 5.27 15.47 13.88
C GLY A 114 3.87 15.31 14.46
N ASN A 115 3.08 14.39 13.92
CA ASN A 115 1.74 14.09 14.40
C ASN A 115 1.82 13.27 15.69
N LYS A 116 1.05 13.70 16.69
CA LYS A 116 0.96 13.02 18.00
C LYS A 116 0.00 11.81 17.99
N GLY A 117 -0.50 11.42 16.81
CA GLY A 117 -1.61 10.47 16.67
C GLY A 117 -2.96 11.15 16.89
N GLN A 118 -4.00 10.35 16.94
CA GLN A 118 -5.37 10.84 17.09
C GLN A 118 -6.19 9.89 17.95
N LEU A 119 -7.28 10.42 18.49
CA LEU A 119 -8.28 9.60 19.18
C LEU A 119 -9.38 9.23 18.20
N ALA A 120 -9.82 7.96 18.24
CA ALA A 120 -10.99 7.48 17.55
C ALA A 120 -11.99 6.89 18.56
N GLU A 121 -13.25 6.88 18.20
CA GLU A 121 -14.30 6.25 18.98
C GLU A 121 -14.70 4.94 18.31
N LEU A 122 -14.57 3.86 19.06
CA LEU A 122 -14.98 2.52 18.64
C LEU A 122 -16.35 2.23 19.23
N VAL A 123 -17.35 2.10 18.39
CA VAL A 123 -18.70 1.75 18.82
C VAL A 123 -18.75 0.28 19.18
N ILE A 124 -19.06 -0.02 20.44
CA ILE A 124 -19.29 -1.37 20.96
C ILE A 124 -20.78 -1.73 20.86
N PHE A 125 -21.63 -0.75 21.17
CA PHE A 125 -23.07 -0.83 20.99
C PHE A 125 -23.58 0.52 20.50
N GLY A 126 -24.43 0.53 19.47
CA GLY A 126 -25.02 1.76 18.96
C GLY A 126 -26.29 1.50 18.20
N LYS A 127 -27.20 2.49 18.26
CA LYS A 127 -28.48 2.49 17.52
C LYS A 127 -28.48 3.65 16.54
N PHE A 128 -28.83 3.40 15.28
CA PHE A 128 -28.75 4.38 14.21
C PHE A 128 -30.03 4.36 13.37
N LEU A 129 -30.46 5.55 12.94
CA LEU A 129 -31.36 5.70 11.81
C LEU A 129 -30.49 5.79 10.54
N TYR A 130 -30.67 4.85 9.65
CA TYR A 130 -29.87 4.71 8.44
C TYR A 130 -30.73 4.92 7.21
N GLN A 131 -30.26 5.73 6.26
CA GLN A 131 -31.00 6.05 5.04
C GLN A 131 -30.19 5.67 3.81
N TRP A 132 -30.79 4.88 2.93
CA TRP A 132 -30.20 4.43 1.69
C TRP A 132 -31.24 4.30 0.59
N GLN A 133 -30.99 4.94 -0.57
CA GLN A 133 -31.89 4.92 -1.75
C GLN A 133 -33.36 5.26 -1.43
N GLY A 134 -33.58 6.20 -0.52
CA GLY A 134 -34.94 6.64 -0.13
C GLY A 134 -35.63 5.76 0.89
N GLU A 135 -34.98 4.68 1.33
CA GLU A 135 -35.50 3.79 2.39
C GLU A 135 -34.84 4.09 3.73
N GLU A 136 -35.59 3.89 4.81
CA GLU A 136 -35.10 4.05 6.18
C GLU A 136 -34.98 2.70 6.88
N PHE A 137 -33.87 2.54 7.62
CA PHE A 137 -33.60 1.35 8.40
C PHE A 137 -33.24 1.76 9.83
N VAL A 138 -33.72 1.00 10.82
CA VAL A 138 -33.20 1.09 12.19
C VAL A 138 -32.11 0.05 12.33
N ILE A 139 -30.86 0.50 12.57
CA ILE A 139 -29.72 -0.39 12.64
C ILE A 139 -29.14 -0.37 14.04
N TYR A 140 -28.85 -1.54 14.58
CA TYR A 140 -28.03 -1.68 15.77
C TYR A 140 -26.70 -2.30 15.40
N LEU A 141 -25.61 -1.72 15.88
CA LEU A 141 -24.29 -2.32 15.86
C LEU A 141 -24.01 -2.86 17.25
N VAL A 142 -23.71 -4.15 17.35
CA VAL A 142 -23.52 -4.84 18.62
C VAL A 142 -22.27 -5.70 18.59
N ASP A 143 -21.40 -5.55 19.59
CA ASP A 143 -20.31 -6.48 19.86
C ASP A 143 -20.90 -7.72 20.54
N GLY A 144 -20.94 -8.84 19.81
CA GLY A 144 -21.53 -10.10 20.23
C GLY A 144 -20.71 -10.92 21.22
N ARG A 145 -19.60 -10.36 21.75
CA ARG A 145 -18.76 -11.10 22.72
C ARG A 145 -19.53 -11.44 23.98
N ASP A 146 -19.69 -12.70 24.22
CA ASP A 146 -20.31 -13.24 25.44
C ASP A 146 -19.29 -13.71 26.48
N GLY A 147 -17.99 -13.56 26.17
CA GLY A 147 -16.86 -14.00 27.01
C GLY A 147 -16.53 -15.47 26.86
N ALA A 148 -17.22 -16.21 25.98
CA ALA A 148 -16.91 -17.61 25.70
C ALA A 148 -15.65 -17.76 24.83
N GLU A 149 -15.39 -16.77 23.97
CA GLU A 149 -14.22 -16.75 23.07
C GLU A 149 -13.40 -15.46 23.24
N ALA A 150 -12.08 -15.64 23.25
CA ALA A 150 -11.16 -14.51 23.36
C ALA A 150 -11.02 -13.73 22.03
N TYR A 151 -11.25 -14.38 20.89
CA TYR A 151 -11.12 -13.85 19.52
C TYR A 151 -11.87 -14.73 18.51
N PRO A 152 -12.31 -14.17 17.36
CA PRO A 152 -12.32 -12.76 16.99
C PRO A 152 -13.51 -11.99 17.59
N GLN A 153 -13.38 -10.66 17.67
CA GLN A 153 -14.52 -9.78 17.95
C GLN A 153 -15.53 -9.90 16.82
N LEU A 154 -16.74 -10.33 17.11
CA LEU A 154 -17.83 -10.42 16.15
C LEU A 154 -18.82 -9.30 16.40
N ARG A 155 -18.60 -8.16 15.74
CA ARG A 155 -19.63 -7.11 15.70
C ARG A 155 -20.60 -7.42 14.58
N ASN A 156 -21.88 -7.34 14.91
CA ASN A 156 -22.97 -7.59 13.98
C ASN A 156 -23.85 -6.35 13.85
N TYR A 157 -24.30 -6.07 12.64
CA TYR A 157 -25.40 -5.17 12.37
C TYR A 157 -26.70 -5.93 12.42
N TYR A 158 -27.66 -5.41 13.19
CA TYR A 158 -29.05 -5.85 13.23
C TYR A 158 -29.89 -4.81 12.50
N ILE A 159 -30.35 -5.15 11.30
CA ILE A 159 -31.04 -4.25 10.38
C ILE A 159 -32.54 -4.52 10.45
N LEU A 160 -33.26 -3.57 10.98
CA LEU A 160 -34.72 -3.61 11.07
C LEU A 160 -35.33 -2.81 9.92
N THR A 161 -36.27 -3.41 9.20
CA THR A 161 -36.84 -2.84 7.98
C THR A 161 -38.31 -3.26 7.81
N SER A 162 -39.09 -2.43 7.11
CA SER A 162 -40.41 -2.81 6.60
C SER A 162 -40.35 -3.57 5.26
N ASN A 163 -39.17 -3.62 4.64
CA ASN A 163 -38.94 -4.25 3.32
C ASN A 163 -37.67 -5.07 3.32
N ILE A 164 -37.80 -6.38 3.52
CA ILE A 164 -36.68 -7.32 3.60
C ILE A 164 -35.77 -7.28 2.35
N HIS A 165 -36.36 -7.19 1.14
CA HIS A 165 -35.60 -7.15 -0.09
C HIS A 165 -34.71 -5.90 -0.22
N LYS A 166 -35.15 -4.77 0.33
CA LYS A 166 -34.32 -3.56 0.36
C LYS A 166 -33.15 -3.70 1.31
N ALA A 167 -33.33 -4.35 2.45
CA ALA A 167 -32.23 -4.63 3.35
C ALA A 167 -31.22 -5.65 2.76
N GLU A 168 -31.73 -6.67 2.06
CA GLU A 168 -30.86 -7.61 1.32
C GLU A 168 -30.03 -6.88 0.24
N GLN A 169 -30.65 -5.97 -0.53
CA GLN A 169 -29.96 -5.14 -1.51
C GLN A 169 -28.92 -4.22 -0.87
N LEU A 170 -29.20 -3.64 0.30
CA LEU A 170 -28.26 -2.83 1.07
C LEU A 170 -27.04 -3.65 1.49
N VAL A 171 -27.25 -4.85 2.05
CA VAL A 171 -26.18 -5.76 2.45
C VAL A 171 -25.32 -6.16 1.26
N LEU A 172 -25.95 -6.50 0.12
CA LEU A 172 -25.22 -6.83 -1.12
C LEU A 172 -24.41 -5.63 -1.64
N ALA A 173 -25.00 -4.44 -1.68
CA ALA A 173 -24.32 -3.23 -2.16
C ALA A 173 -23.13 -2.87 -1.26
N THR A 174 -23.31 -2.93 0.06
CA THR A 174 -22.25 -2.64 1.03
C THR A 174 -21.14 -3.68 0.97
N GLY A 175 -21.49 -4.97 0.93
CA GLY A 175 -20.52 -6.06 0.86
C GLY A 175 -19.71 -6.04 -0.44
N SER A 176 -20.35 -5.76 -1.58
CA SER A 176 -19.67 -5.57 -2.87
C SER A 176 -18.72 -4.38 -2.81
N TRP A 177 -19.19 -3.22 -2.35
CA TRP A 177 -18.35 -2.04 -2.19
C TRP A 177 -17.15 -2.32 -1.27
N GLN A 178 -17.37 -2.96 -0.14
CA GLN A 178 -16.29 -3.30 0.79
C GLN A 178 -15.27 -4.28 0.19
N SER A 179 -15.69 -5.15 -0.72
CA SER A 179 -14.81 -6.07 -1.43
C SER A 179 -13.98 -5.39 -2.51
N ASP A 180 -14.48 -4.30 -3.10
CA ASP A 180 -13.79 -3.55 -4.14
C ASP A 180 -12.59 -2.77 -3.59
N LEU A 181 -11.64 -2.41 -4.47
CA LEU A 181 -10.50 -1.57 -4.15
C LEU A 181 -10.85 -0.08 -4.30
N HIS A 182 -10.47 0.73 -3.32
CA HIS A 182 -10.68 2.17 -3.29
C HIS A 182 -9.35 2.88 -3.05
N ASP A 183 -8.56 3.08 -4.13
CA ASP A 183 -7.19 3.61 -4.06
C ASP A 183 -6.26 2.72 -3.22
N GLU A 184 -6.34 1.42 -3.43
CA GLU A 184 -5.63 0.39 -2.69
C GLU A 184 -5.14 -0.72 -3.62
N VAL A 185 -4.25 -1.56 -3.12
CA VAL A 185 -3.72 -2.77 -3.78
C VAL A 185 -3.94 -3.95 -2.85
N TRP A 186 -4.38 -5.09 -3.39
CA TRP A 186 -4.37 -6.32 -2.62
C TRP A 186 -2.95 -6.79 -2.40
N VAL A 187 -2.53 -6.89 -1.14
CA VAL A 187 -1.22 -7.42 -0.75
C VAL A 187 -1.42 -8.69 0.05
N PHE A 188 -0.75 -9.75 -0.38
CA PHE A 188 -0.65 -10.98 0.39
C PHE A 188 0.63 -10.98 1.21
N ASP A 189 0.49 -11.11 2.52
CA ASP A 189 1.61 -11.20 3.46
C ASP A 189 1.22 -12.07 4.67
N GLN A 190 2.16 -12.85 5.19
CA GLN A 190 1.99 -13.68 6.40
C GLN A 190 0.70 -14.51 6.46
N GLY A 191 0.26 -15.03 5.33
CA GLY A 191 -0.90 -15.93 5.23
C GLY A 191 -2.25 -15.26 5.09
N GLY A 192 -2.32 -13.93 4.90
CA GLY A 192 -3.55 -13.17 4.72
C GLY A 192 -3.46 -12.11 3.63
N PHE A 193 -4.62 -11.63 3.19
CA PHE A 193 -4.74 -10.48 2.32
C PHE A 193 -5.07 -9.23 3.12
N GLU A 194 -4.41 -8.14 2.77
CA GLU A 194 -4.73 -6.80 3.23
C GLU A 194 -4.81 -5.82 2.05
N LYS A 195 -5.54 -4.72 2.24
CA LYS A 195 -5.61 -3.62 1.29
C LYS A 195 -4.57 -2.58 1.65
N ASP A 196 -3.57 -2.37 0.77
CA ASP A 196 -2.43 -1.48 1.01
C ASP A 196 -2.58 -0.18 0.20
N ARG A 197 -2.97 0.89 0.89
CA ARG A 197 -3.08 2.23 0.33
C ARG A 197 -1.70 2.89 0.11
N GLU A 198 -0.70 2.56 0.92
CA GLU A 198 0.64 3.15 0.78
C GLU A 198 1.36 2.59 -0.45
N LEU A 199 1.21 1.29 -0.74
CA LEU A 199 1.71 0.71 -1.98
C LEU A 199 1.01 1.33 -3.20
N TRP A 200 -0.32 1.52 -3.14
CA TRP A 200 -1.05 2.21 -4.19
C TRP A 200 -0.51 3.62 -4.42
N LYS A 201 -0.37 4.45 -3.38
CA LYS A 201 0.22 5.79 -3.47
C LYS A 201 1.66 5.79 -4.02
N SER A 202 2.43 4.76 -3.68
CA SER A 202 3.79 4.58 -4.20
C SER A 202 3.77 4.25 -5.70
N ALA A 203 2.83 3.42 -6.14
CA ALA A 203 2.65 3.10 -7.55
C ALA A 203 2.20 4.33 -8.36
N GLN A 204 1.25 5.12 -7.82
CA GLN A 204 0.76 6.35 -8.46
C GLN A 204 1.85 7.40 -8.73
N LYS A 205 2.95 7.38 -7.98
CA LYS A 205 4.11 8.25 -8.22
C LYS A 205 5.03 7.75 -9.35
N SER A 206 4.81 6.53 -9.82
CA SER A 206 5.65 5.89 -10.85
C SER A 206 4.90 5.89 -12.17
N THR A 207 5.41 6.64 -13.15
CA THR A 207 4.86 6.68 -14.50
C THR A 207 5.85 6.08 -15.49
N TRP A 208 5.36 5.54 -16.58
CA TRP A 208 6.22 5.03 -17.65
C TRP A 208 7.12 6.14 -18.24
N ASP A 209 6.71 7.41 -18.18
CA ASP A 209 7.54 8.54 -18.64
C ASP A 209 8.81 8.71 -17.80
N ALA A 210 8.73 8.38 -16.51
CA ALA A 210 9.86 8.43 -15.58
C ALA A 210 10.76 7.19 -15.63
N VAL A 211 10.33 6.11 -16.28
CA VAL A 211 11.11 4.88 -16.43
C VAL A 211 12.07 5.02 -17.61
N ILE A 212 13.36 4.93 -17.33
CA ILE A 212 14.42 5.01 -18.33
C ILE A 212 14.84 3.59 -18.72
N LEU A 213 14.53 3.20 -19.94
CA LEU A 213 14.88 1.93 -20.56
C LEU A 213 15.22 2.19 -22.03
N ASP A 214 15.69 1.15 -22.70
CA ASP A 214 15.72 1.15 -24.16
C ASP A 214 14.32 1.43 -24.72
N PRO A 215 14.15 2.35 -25.67
CA PRO A 215 12.84 2.76 -26.17
C PRO A 215 12.02 1.59 -26.74
N ASP A 216 12.63 0.69 -27.51
CA ASP A 216 11.96 -0.45 -28.12
C ASP A 216 11.51 -1.44 -27.04
N MET A 217 12.37 -1.71 -26.06
CA MET A 217 12.03 -2.54 -24.91
C MET A 217 10.88 -1.94 -24.11
N LYS A 218 10.90 -0.63 -23.87
CA LYS A 218 9.84 0.08 -23.13
C LYS A 218 8.50 -0.03 -23.85
N GLU A 219 8.48 0.19 -25.16
CA GLU A 219 7.28 0.06 -25.97
C GLU A 219 6.76 -1.38 -25.96
N LEU A 220 7.62 -2.37 -26.11
CA LEU A 220 7.25 -3.79 -26.04
C LEU A 220 6.62 -4.15 -24.69
N LEU A 221 7.20 -3.66 -23.59
CA LEU A 221 6.67 -3.90 -22.25
C LEU A 221 5.25 -3.32 -22.09
N ILE A 222 5.07 -2.06 -22.47
CA ILE A 222 3.76 -1.40 -22.40
C ILE A 222 2.74 -2.13 -23.27
N ASN A 223 3.12 -2.45 -24.51
CA ASN A 223 2.23 -3.12 -25.47
C ASN A 223 1.85 -4.54 -25.03
N ASP A 224 2.76 -5.30 -24.42
CA ASP A 224 2.43 -6.64 -23.89
C ASP A 224 1.33 -6.59 -22.82
N HIS A 225 1.34 -5.57 -21.95
CA HIS A 225 0.30 -5.40 -20.94
C HIS A 225 -1.02 -4.91 -21.55
N ILE A 226 -0.98 -3.86 -22.34
CA ILE A 226 -2.19 -3.27 -22.94
C ILE A 226 -2.90 -4.30 -23.83
N SER A 227 -2.15 -4.93 -24.74
CA SER A 227 -2.72 -5.89 -25.70
C SER A 227 -3.36 -7.10 -25.00
N PHE A 228 -2.79 -7.58 -23.89
CA PHE A 228 -3.37 -8.69 -23.14
C PHE A 228 -4.76 -8.34 -22.60
N PHE A 229 -4.88 -7.21 -21.90
CA PHE A 229 -6.16 -6.83 -21.29
C PHE A 229 -7.22 -6.41 -22.31
N GLU A 230 -6.81 -5.99 -23.50
CA GLU A 230 -7.73 -5.64 -24.60
C GLU A 230 -8.14 -6.84 -25.46
N SER A 231 -7.41 -7.93 -25.43
CA SER A 231 -7.56 -9.05 -26.35
C SER A 231 -8.41 -10.22 -25.86
N LYS A 232 -9.21 -10.07 -24.79
CA LYS A 232 -10.07 -11.14 -24.25
C LYS A 232 -10.85 -11.90 -25.33
N GLN A 233 -11.52 -11.16 -26.24
CA GLN A 233 -12.31 -11.76 -27.30
C GLN A 233 -11.44 -12.46 -28.34
N THR A 234 -10.24 -11.97 -28.63
CA THR A 234 -9.27 -12.58 -29.54
C THR A 234 -8.80 -13.93 -29.00
N TYR A 235 -8.42 -14.01 -27.73
CA TYR A 235 -8.05 -15.28 -27.07
C TYR A 235 -9.19 -16.30 -27.16
N LYS A 236 -10.43 -15.88 -26.88
CA LYS A 236 -11.62 -16.72 -27.00
C LYS A 236 -11.85 -17.21 -28.43
N ASN A 237 -11.71 -16.33 -29.41
CA ASN A 237 -11.91 -16.68 -30.83
C ASN A 237 -10.85 -17.65 -31.35
N LEU A 238 -9.63 -17.58 -30.82
CA LEU A 238 -8.52 -18.46 -31.14
C LEU A 238 -8.57 -19.79 -30.37
N GLY A 239 -9.46 -19.92 -29.38
CA GLY A 239 -9.54 -21.09 -28.50
C GLY A 239 -8.32 -21.32 -27.64
N VAL A 240 -7.61 -20.24 -27.27
CA VAL A 240 -6.42 -20.31 -26.40
C VAL A 240 -6.72 -19.68 -25.01
N PRO A 241 -6.11 -20.20 -23.92
CA PRO A 241 -6.32 -19.65 -22.59
C PRO A 241 -5.91 -18.17 -22.51
N TRP A 242 -6.76 -17.34 -21.92
CA TRP A 242 -6.50 -15.91 -21.76
C TRP A 242 -5.65 -15.66 -20.50
N LYS A 243 -4.42 -16.12 -20.53
CA LYS A 243 -3.42 -15.92 -19.47
C LYS A 243 -2.08 -15.53 -20.06
N ARG A 244 -1.27 -14.81 -19.31
CA ARG A 244 0.06 -14.36 -19.71
C ARG A 244 1.01 -14.35 -18.51
N GLY A 245 2.27 -14.73 -18.73
CA GLY A 245 3.31 -14.62 -17.73
C GLY A 245 4.56 -13.96 -18.29
N LEU A 246 5.11 -12.99 -17.58
CA LEU A 246 6.40 -12.33 -17.89
C LEU A 246 7.37 -12.44 -16.74
N ILE A 247 8.67 -12.52 -17.06
CA ILE A 247 9.76 -12.42 -16.09
C ILE A 247 10.62 -11.20 -16.41
N TYR A 248 10.79 -10.29 -15.45
CA TYR A 248 11.79 -9.24 -15.48
C TYR A 248 13.04 -9.74 -14.77
N HIS A 249 14.17 -9.77 -15.45
CA HIS A 249 15.40 -10.28 -14.86
C HIS A 249 16.61 -9.39 -15.18
N GLY A 250 17.64 -9.46 -14.35
CA GLY A 250 18.88 -8.71 -14.53
C GLY A 250 19.40 -8.15 -13.21
N PRO A 251 20.54 -7.46 -13.23
CA PRO A 251 21.20 -6.94 -12.04
C PRO A 251 20.28 -6.08 -11.17
N PRO A 252 20.49 -6.01 -9.84
CA PRO A 252 19.72 -5.16 -8.96
C PRO A 252 19.88 -3.67 -9.31
N GLY A 253 18.83 -2.88 -9.01
CA GLY A 253 18.89 -1.43 -9.21
C GLY A 253 18.66 -0.93 -10.63
N ASN A 254 18.27 -1.78 -11.59
CA ASN A 254 18.09 -1.44 -13.01
C ASN A 254 16.62 -1.27 -13.44
N GLY A 255 15.72 -0.97 -12.53
CA GLY A 255 14.39 -0.49 -12.89
C GLY A 255 13.29 -1.55 -12.95
N LYS A 256 13.52 -2.82 -12.55
CA LYS A 256 12.48 -3.87 -12.54
C LYS A 256 11.26 -3.46 -11.70
N THR A 257 11.45 -3.15 -10.43
CA THR A 257 10.38 -2.74 -9.50
C THR A 257 9.66 -1.46 -9.93
N ILE A 258 10.40 -0.45 -10.43
CA ILE A 258 9.75 0.80 -10.88
C ILE A 258 8.91 0.58 -12.14
N SER A 259 9.30 -0.33 -13.04
CA SER A 259 8.51 -0.72 -14.22
C SER A 259 7.24 -1.46 -13.81
N ILE A 260 7.31 -2.34 -12.79
CA ILE A 260 6.12 -2.99 -12.22
C ILE A 260 5.17 -1.93 -11.64
N LYS A 261 5.67 -0.98 -10.84
CA LYS A 261 4.86 0.12 -10.28
C LYS A 261 4.26 1.02 -11.35
N ALA A 262 5.01 1.35 -12.41
CA ALA A 262 4.49 2.13 -13.52
C ALA A 262 3.38 1.38 -14.29
N THR A 263 3.48 0.05 -14.39
CA THR A 263 2.41 -0.81 -14.93
C THR A 263 1.19 -0.81 -14.01
N MET A 264 1.38 -0.96 -12.70
CA MET A 264 0.27 -0.88 -11.72
C MET A 264 -0.50 0.43 -11.85
N HIS A 265 0.22 1.56 -11.96
CA HIS A 265 -0.39 2.88 -12.21
C HIS A 265 -1.18 2.88 -13.51
N MET A 266 -0.56 2.53 -14.61
CA MET A 266 -1.18 2.48 -15.94
C MET A 266 -2.45 1.62 -15.97
N LEU A 267 -2.45 0.50 -15.25
CA LEU A 267 -3.58 -0.43 -15.18
C LEU A 267 -4.69 0.08 -14.25
N ALA A 268 -4.33 0.79 -13.18
CA ALA A 268 -5.30 1.42 -12.28
C ALA A 268 -6.07 2.56 -12.95
N ASP A 269 -5.43 3.31 -13.85
CA ASP A 269 -6.04 4.42 -14.60
C ASP A 269 -6.99 3.98 -15.72
N ARG A 270 -7.06 2.68 -16.02
CA ARG A 270 -7.98 2.17 -17.05
C ARG A 270 -9.43 2.22 -16.60
N THR A 271 -10.33 2.21 -17.57
CA THR A 271 -11.79 2.10 -17.35
C THR A 271 -12.35 0.89 -18.11
N PRO A 272 -12.75 -0.19 -17.43
CA PRO A 272 -12.62 -0.41 -15.98
C PRO A 272 -11.16 -0.57 -15.55
N SER A 273 -10.85 -0.19 -14.31
CA SER A 273 -9.53 -0.35 -13.72
C SER A 273 -9.17 -1.84 -13.58
N ILE A 274 -7.89 -2.16 -13.72
CA ILE A 274 -7.38 -3.52 -13.54
C ILE A 274 -6.73 -3.61 -12.17
N PRO A 275 -7.28 -4.42 -11.25
CA PRO A 275 -6.74 -4.58 -9.91
C PRO A 275 -5.39 -5.29 -9.91
N THR A 276 -4.54 -4.90 -8.98
CA THR A 276 -3.27 -5.58 -8.71
C THR A 276 -3.39 -6.45 -7.47
N VAL A 277 -2.87 -7.68 -7.58
CA VAL A 277 -2.63 -8.60 -6.47
C VAL A 277 -1.12 -8.73 -6.29
N TYR A 278 -0.59 -8.20 -5.22
CA TYR A 278 0.86 -8.15 -4.94
C TYR A 278 1.22 -9.18 -3.87
N VAL A 279 2.23 -10.00 -4.14
CA VAL A 279 2.71 -11.05 -3.22
C VAL A 279 4.01 -10.58 -2.58
N ARG A 280 3.98 -10.37 -1.26
CA ARG A 280 5.14 -9.95 -0.47
C ARG A 280 5.89 -11.16 0.11
N SER A 281 5.15 -12.15 0.60
CA SER A 281 5.70 -13.35 1.25
C SER A 281 4.78 -14.53 1.02
N LEU A 282 5.33 -15.75 1.02
CA LEU A 282 4.54 -17.00 1.05
C LEU A 282 4.46 -17.60 2.45
N GLU A 283 5.06 -16.95 3.45
CA GLU A 283 5.02 -17.42 4.82
C GLU A 283 3.61 -17.40 5.39
N SER A 284 3.20 -18.50 6.00
CA SER A 284 1.95 -18.58 6.75
C SER A 284 2.00 -19.74 7.76
N TRP A 285 1.16 -19.65 8.78
CA TRP A 285 1.02 -20.75 9.75
C TRP A 285 0.44 -22.03 9.13
N MET A 286 -0.25 -21.96 7.98
CA MET A 286 -0.76 -23.10 7.22
C MET A 286 0.22 -23.62 6.16
N GLY A 287 1.38 -22.99 6.05
CA GLY A 287 2.43 -23.32 5.09
C GLY A 287 2.28 -22.63 3.73
N PRO A 288 3.38 -22.56 2.97
CA PRO A 288 3.44 -21.77 1.74
C PRO A 288 2.62 -22.34 0.57
N GLN A 289 2.28 -23.64 0.58
CA GLN A 289 1.37 -24.23 -0.39
C GLN A 289 -0.06 -23.68 -0.24
N TYR A 290 -0.52 -23.53 1.01
CA TYR A 290 -1.79 -22.90 1.30
C TYR A 290 -1.78 -21.43 0.84
N SER A 291 -0.69 -20.72 1.10
CA SER A 291 -0.52 -19.33 0.64
C SER A 291 -0.69 -19.21 -0.88
N LEU A 292 -0.02 -20.07 -1.64
CA LEU A 292 -0.17 -20.09 -3.11
C LEU A 292 -1.61 -20.36 -3.53
N HIS A 293 -2.26 -21.32 -2.91
CA HIS A 293 -3.67 -21.60 -3.20
C HIS A 293 -4.55 -20.36 -2.99
N VAL A 294 -4.43 -19.70 -1.85
CA VAL A 294 -5.22 -18.50 -1.50
C VAL A 294 -4.90 -17.33 -2.45
N ILE A 295 -3.63 -17.14 -2.83
CA ILE A 295 -3.21 -16.11 -3.78
C ILE A 295 -3.87 -16.31 -5.15
N PHE A 296 -3.83 -17.52 -5.69
CA PHE A 296 -4.43 -17.80 -7.00
C PHE A 296 -5.97 -17.78 -6.96
N GLU A 297 -6.60 -18.20 -5.85
CA GLU A 297 -8.06 -18.03 -5.68
C GLU A 297 -8.42 -16.53 -5.71
N LYS A 298 -7.65 -15.68 -5.02
CA LYS A 298 -7.86 -14.23 -5.03
C LYS A 298 -7.65 -13.63 -6.42
N ALA A 299 -6.62 -14.06 -7.13
CA ALA A 299 -6.38 -13.61 -8.50
C ALA A 299 -7.53 -14.01 -9.45
N ARG A 300 -8.10 -15.22 -9.31
CA ARG A 300 -9.27 -15.66 -10.07
C ARG A 300 -10.52 -14.87 -9.72
N GLU A 301 -10.73 -14.56 -8.45
CA GLU A 301 -11.85 -13.74 -7.95
C GLU A 301 -11.83 -12.34 -8.59
N PHE A 302 -10.64 -11.75 -8.71
CA PHE A 302 -10.44 -10.40 -9.23
C PHE A 302 -10.05 -10.33 -10.72
N ALA A 303 -10.08 -11.44 -11.45
CA ALA A 303 -9.77 -11.44 -12.88
C ALA A 303 -10.79 -10.60 -13.69
N PRO A 304 -10.34 -9.74 -14.64
CA PRO A 304 -8.95 -9.59 -15.07
C PRO A 304 -8.09 -8.83 -14.06
N CYS A 305 -6.90 -9.36 -13.73
CA CYS A 305 -6.03 -8.79 -12.73
C CYS A 305 -4.54 -8.91 -13.09
N TYR A 306 -3.72 -8.10 -12.40
CA TYR A 306 -2.27 -8.09 -12.49
C TYR A 306 -1.68 -8.74 -11.22
N LEU A 307 -1.15 -9.96 -11.34
CA LEU A 307 -0.58 -10.74 -10.23
C LEU A 307 0.94 -10.59 -10.21
N VAL A 308 1.47 -10.02 -9.14
CA VAL A 308 2.88 -9.61 -9.01
C VAL A 308 3.62 -10.49 -8.01
N PHE A 309 4.73 -11.10 -8.44
CA PHE A 309 5.70 -11.80 -7.62
C PHE A 309 7.07 -11.11 -7.76
N GLU A 310 7.46 -10.24 -6.82
CA GLU A 310 8.83 -9.71 -6.83
C GLU A 310 9.78 -10.69 -6.13
N ASP A 311 11.04 -10.73 -6.60
CA ASP A 311 12.08 -11.63 -6.12
C ASP A 311 11.62 -13.11 -6.04
N ILE A 312 11.07 -13.60 -7.17
CA ILE A 312 10.44 -14.93 -7.26
C ILE A 312 11.41 -16.06 -6.90
N ASP A 313 12.71 -15.88 -7.09
CA ASP A 313 13.76 -16.82 -6.69
C ASP A 313 13.78 -17.05 -5.18
N SER A 314 13.49 -16.03 -4.38
CA SER A 314 13.37 -16.15 -2.93
C SER A 314 12.00 -16.69 -2.48
N LEU A 315 10.93 -16.37 -3.20
CA LEU A 315 9.57 -16.80 -2.89
C LEU A 315 9.33 -18.28 -3.23
N VAL A 316 9.75 -18.70 -4.44
CA VAL A 316 9.45 -20.05 -4.94
C VAL A 316 10.62 -20.99 -4.70
N THR A 317 10.80 -21.37 -3.44
CA THR A 317 11.78 -22.36 -3.00
C THR A 317 11.49 -23.77 -3.57
N PRO A 318 12.46 -24.71 -3.56
CA PRO A 318 12.24 -26.09 -4.02
C PRO A 318 11.03 -26.79 -3.39
N ILE A 319 10.70 -26.45 -2.14
CA ILE A 319 9.59 -27.06 -1.39
C ILE A 319 8.23 -26.72 -2.01
N VAL A 320 8.06 -25.50 -2.48
CA VAL A 320 6.77 -25.00 -3.02
C VAL A 320 6.71 -25.01 -4.54
N ARG A 321 7.84 -25.24 -5.19
CA ARG A 321 7.99 -25.15 -6.64
C ARG A 321 6.93 -25.93 -7.42
N SER A 322 6.75 -27.21 -7.11
CA SER A 322 5.79 -28.06 -7.82
C SER A 322 4.37 -27.53 -7.68
N TYR A 323 4.05 -27.00 -6.51
CA TYR A 323 2.74 -26.42 -6.25
C TYR A 323 2.52 -25.12 -7.05
N PHE A 324 3.51 -24.24 -7.03
CA PHE A 324 3.51 -23.02 -7.85
C PHE A 324 3.32 -23.32 -9.33
N LEU A 325 4.08 -24.29 -9.85
CA LEU A 325 3.99 -24.69 -11.26
C LEU A 325 2.58 -25.22 -11.63
N ASN A 326 1.96 -25.98 -10.72
CA ASN A 326 0.60 -26.49 -10.92
C ASN A 326 -0.45 -25.36 -10.91
N GLU A 327 -0.30 -24.36 -10.05
CA GLU A 327 -1.19 -23.19 -10.02
C GLU A 327 -1.04 -22.35 -11.30
N VAL A 328 0.19 -22.10 -11.76
CA VAL A 328 0.47 -21.36 -13.00
C VAL A 328 -0.01 -22.11 -14.23
N ASP A 329 0.20 -23.44 -14.31
CA ASP A 329 -0.30 -24.25 -15.42
C ASP A 329 -1.82 -24.29 -15.50
N GLY A 330 -2.48 -24.11 -14.35
CA GLY A 330 -3.94 -23.97 -14.27
C GLY A 330 -4.65 -25.32 -14.30
N LEU A 331 -4.55 -26.11 -13.21
CA LEU A 331 -5.55 -27.14 -12.93
C LEU A 331 -6.95 -26.55 -12.79
N LYS A 332 -7.03 -25.26 -12.39
CA LYS A 332 -8.20 -24.40 -12.50
C LYS A 332 -7.93 -23.33 -13.57
N GLU A 333 -8.97 -22.82 -14.21
CA GLU A 333 -8.87 -21.77 -15.21
C GLU A 333 -8.26 -20.50 -14.63
N ASN A 334 -7.24 -19.95 -15.29
CA ASN A 334 -6.55 -18.72 -14.94
C ASN A 334 -6.83 -17.59 -15.93
N ASP A 335 -8.00 -17.61 -16.56
CA ASP A 335 -8.39 -16.62 -17.57
C ASP A 335 -8.44 -15.21 -16.98
N GLY A 336 -7.82 -14.28 -17.69
CA GLY A 336 -7.72 -12.87 -17.27
C GLY A 336 -6.57 -12.57 -16.29
N ILE A 337 -5.77 -13.56 -15.90
CA ILE A 337 -4.64 -13.34 -14.99
C ILE A 337 -3.38 -13.04 -15.80
N PHE A 338 -2.82 -11.85 -15.59
CA PHE A 338 -1.49 -11.48 -16.07
C PHE A 338 -0.50 -11.61 -14.92
N ILE A 339 0.42 -12.56 -15.03
CA ILE A 339 1.44 -12.81 -14.00
C ILE A 339 2.72 -12.09 -14.37
N ILE A 340 3.26 -11.31 -13.47
CA ILE A 340 4.59 -10.73 -13.57
C ILE A 340 5.47 -11.24 -12.43
N ALA A 341 6.67 -11.67 -12.77
CA ALA A 341 7.70 -12.02 -11.81
C ALA A 341 8.96 -11.17 -12.03
N SER A 342 9.65 -10.81 -10.95
CA SER A 342 10.98 -10.24 -11.04
C SER A 342 12.01 -11.13 -10.35
N THR A 343 13.26 -11.11 -10.83
CA THR A 343 14.40 -11.78 -10.19
C THR A 343 15.71 -11.09 -10.54
N ASN A 344 16.65 -11.13 -9.61
CA ASN A 344 18.03 -10.75 -9.89
C ASN A 344 18.86 -11.95 -10.40
N HIS A 345 18.36 -13.17 -10.17
CA HIS A 345 19.07 -14.43 -10.36
C HIS A 345 18.26 -15.40 -11.23
N LEU A 346 18.16 -15.12 -12.54
CA LEU A 346 17.41 -15.97 -13.45
C LEU A 346 17.92 -17.41 -13.49
N GLU A 347 19.22 -17.61 -13.26
CA GLU A 347 19.92 -18.89 -13.20
C GLU A 347 19.50 -19.74 -11.99
N LEU A 348 19.06 -19.12 -10.91
CA LEU A 348 18.53 -19.84 -9.73
C LEU A 348 17.11 -20.33 -9.90
N LEU A 349 16.38 -19.79 -10.89
CA LEU A 349 15.02 -20.24 -11.17
C LEU A 349 15.01 -21.62 -11.80
N ASP A 350 14.11 -22.47 -11.31
CA ASP A 350 13.87 -23.78 -11.89
C ASP A 350 13.60 -23.70 -13.40
N PRO A 351 14.16 -24.63 -14.21
CA PRO A 351 13.88 -24.69 -15.64
C PRO A 351 12.39 -24.79 -16.00
N GLY A 352 11.56 -25.36 -15.11
CA GLY A 352 10.12 -25.40 -15.29
C GLY A 352 9.45 -24.03 -15.18
N ILE A 353 10.09 -23.04 -14.54
CA ILE A 353 9.68 -21.63 -14.51
C ILE A 353 10.32 -20.89 -15.69
N SER A 354 11.66 -20.96 -15.77
CA SER A 354 12.43 -20.11 -16.67
C SER A 354 12.50 -20.58 -18.12
N LYS A 355 12.24 -21.86 -18.43
CA LYS A 355 12.42 -22.44 -19.77
C LYS A 355 11.13 -22.96 -20.41
N ARG A 356 9.98 -22.86 -19.74
CA ARG A 356 8.70 -23.37 -20.27
C ARG A 356 7.76 -22.22 -20.69
N PRO A 357 7.61 -21.97 -22.01
CA PRO A 357 6.83 -20.82 -22.51
C PRO A 357 5.36 -20.82 -22.09
N SER A 358 4.74 -21.97 -21.81
CA SER A 358 3.34 -22.04 -21.38
C SER A 358 3.07 -21.44 -19.99
N ARG A 359 4.12 -21.08 -19.25
CA ARG A 359 4.05 -20.50 -17.89
C ARG A 359 4.46 -19.04 -17.90
N PHE A 360 5.68 -18.78 -18.40
CA PHE A 360 6.17 -17.44 -18.61
C PHE A 360 6.58 -17.30 -20.08
N ASP A 361 5.75 -16.58 -20.81
CA ASP A 361 5.84 -16.48 -22.27
C ASP A 361 7.06 -15.70 -22.74
N ARG A 362 7.43 -14.67 -21.99
CA ARG A 362 8.55 -13.79 -22.31
C ARG A 362 9.39 -13.48 -21.08
N LYS A 363 10.66 -13.18 -21.34
CA LYS A 363 11.63 -12.71 -20.37
C LYS A 363 12.24 -11.42 -20.88
N TYR A 364 12.25 -10.43 -20.03
CA TYR A 364 12.83 -9.12 -20.33
C TYR A 364 14.07 -8.91 -19.48
N TYR A 365 15.19 -8.72 -20.15
CA TYR A 365 16.46 -8.45 -19.50
C TYR A 365 16.64 -6.97 -19.22
N PHE A 366 16.91 -6.59 -17.98
CA PHE A 366 17.17 -5.24 -17.53
C PHE A 366 18.69 -5.09 -17.30
N PRO A 367 19.47 -4.70 -18.33
CA PRO A 367 20.92 -4.54 -18.24
C PRO A 367 21.28 -3.32 -17.39
N ASP A 368 22.58 -3.22 -17.06
CA ASP A 368 23.11 -1.95 -16.61
C ASP A 368 22.95 -0.87 -17.68
N PRO A 369 22.69 0.39 -17.28
CA PRO A 369 22.37 1.45 -18.24
C PRO A 369 23.56 1.79 -19.12
N ASN A 370 23.30 1.96 -20.42
CA ASN A 370 24.27 2.50 -21.36
C ASN A 370 24.51 4.01 -21.13
N LEU A 371 25.44 4.61 -21.88
CA LEU A 371 25.80 6.02 -21.72
C LEU A 371 24.57 6.96 -21.87
N GLU A 372 23.76 6.72 -22.90
CA GLU A 372 22.57 7.54 -23.17
C GLU A 372 21.52 7.45 -22.06
N GLN A 373 21.32 6.26 -21.51
CA GLN A 373 20.41 6.03 -20.40
C GLN A 373 20.94 6.66 -19.10
N ARG A 374 22.25 6.63 -18.85
CA ARG A 374 22.85 7.31 -17.71
C ARG A 374 22.73 8.84 -17.84
N GLU A 375 22.95 9.38 -19.04
CA GLU A 375 22.73 10.81 -19.33
C GLU A 375 21.25 11.20 -19.14
N ALA A 376 20.32 10.41 -19.66
CA ALA A 376 18.88 10.62 -19.44
C ALA A 376 18.52 10.60 -17.96
N TYR A 377 19.17 9.74 -17.15
CA TYR A 377 18.96 9.70 -15.71
C TYR A 377 19.53 10.93 -15.00
N CYS A 378 20.65 11.47 -15.48
CA CYS A 378 21.17 12.76 -15.00
C CYS A 378 20.21 13.90 -15.32
N HIS A 379 19.60 13.94 -16.50
CA HIS A 379 18.56 14.91 -16.84
C HIS A 379 17.30 14.76 -15.97
N PHE A 380 16.94 13.55 -15.60
CA PHE A 380 15.87 13.33 -14.62
C PHE A 380 16.20 13.98 -13.27
N TRP A 381 17.43 13.80 -12.76
CA TRP A 381 17.89 14.45 -11.53
C TRP A 381 17.98 15.96 -11.66
N GLN A 382 18.45 16.48 -12.79
CA GLN A 382 18.50 17.91 -13.10
C GLN A 382 17.08 18.52 -13.00
N LYS A 383 16.08 17.88 -13.65
CA LYS A 383 14.70 18.30 -13.57
C LYS A 383 14.16 18.29 -12.14
N LYS A 384 14.48 17.26 -11.37
CA LYS A 384 14.07 17.11 -9.97
C LYS A 384 14.69 18.18 -9.07
N LEU A 385 15.94 18.60 -9.36
CA LEU A 385 16.67 19.59 -8.58
C LEU A 385 16.40 21.04 -9.04
N LYS A 386 15.74 21.25 -10.15
CA LYS A 386 15.42 22.60 -10.70
C LYS A 386 14.80 23.58 -9.70
N PRO A 387 13.92 23.15 -8.73
CA PRO A 387 13.41 24.04 -7.71
C PRO A 387 14.44 24.56 -6.71
N ASN A 388 15.58 23.85 -6.57
CA ASN A 388 16.66 24.22 -5.66
C ASN A 388 17.64 25.17 -6.38
N LYS A 389 17.61 26.46 -6.01
CA LYS A 389 18.44 27.50 -6.63
C LYS A 389 19.90 27.47 -6.22
N ASP A 390 20.23 26.77 -5.14
CA ASP A 390 21.60 26.68 -4.60
C ASP A 390 22.46 25.69 -5.37
N ILE A 391 21.83 24.79 -6.18
CA ILE A 391 22.52 23.76 -6.93
C ILE A 391 22.55 24.13 -8.41
N LYS A 392 23.73 24.46 -8.92
CA LYS A 392 23.96 24.69 -10.36
C LYS A 392 24.15 23.34 -11.06
N PHE A 393 23.23 22.97 -11.95
CA PHE A 393 23.25 21.72 -12.69
C PHE A 393 23.02 21.97 -14.19
N PRO A 394 24.04 22.41 -14.94
CA PRO A 394 23.95 22.63 -16.38
C PRO A 394 23.93 21.32 -17.18
N ASP A 395 23.52 21.36 -18.44
CA ASP A 395 23.35 20.18 -19.30
C ASP A 395 24.67 19.44 -19.55
N GLU A 396 25.78 20.18 -19.67
CA GLU A 396 27.12 19.61 -19.86
C GLU A 396 27.53 18.71 -18.69
N LEU A 397 27.02 19.01 -17.49
CA LEU A 397 27.29 18.18 -16.30
C LEU A 397 26.57 16.83 -16.38
N CYS A 398 25.40 16.74 -17.03
CA CYS A 398 24.70 15.47 -17.22
C CYS A 398 25.58 14.49 -18.00
N LYS A 399 26.18 14.95 -19.08
CA LYS A 399 27.08 14.13 -19.90
C LYS A 399 28.34 13.72 -19.15
N ALA A 400 28.99 14.67 -18.46
CA ALA A 400 30.20 14.39 -17.69
C ALA A 400 29.92 13.36 -16.54
N ILE A 401 28.78 13.44 -15.86
CA ILE A 401 28.41 12.45 -14.84
C ILE A 401 28.16 11.08 -15.49
N ALA A 402 27.47 11.05 -16.64
CA ALA A 402 27.20 9.80 -17.35
C ALA A 402 28.49 9.11 -17.79
N GLU A 403 29.52 9.86 -18.21
CA GLU A 403 30.81 9.32 -18.61
C GLU A 403 31.56 8.68 -17.43
N ILE A 404 31.57 9.30 -16.24
CA ILE A 404 32.28 8.75 -15.08
C ILE A 404 31.55 7.65 -14.34
N THR A 405 30.26 7.44 -14.62
CA THR A 405 29.44 6.40 -13.98
C THR A 405 29.31 5.13 -14.84
N ASP A 406 30.31 4.83 -15.66
CA ASP A 406 30.33 3.60 -16.43
C ASP A 406 30.22 2.36 -15.52
N LYS A 407 29.42 1.36 -15.97
CA LYS A 407 29.07 0.13 -15.23
C LYS A 407 28.28 0.34 -13.93
N PHE A 408 27.79 1.55 -13.65
CA PHE A 408 26.89 1.80 -12.52
C PHE A 408 25.47 1.45 -12.92
N SER A 409 24.75 0.75 -12.02
CA SER A 409 23.30 0.65 -12.10
C SER A 409 22.65 1.99 -11.76
N PHE A 410 21.36 2.15 -12.08
CA PHE A 410 20.63 3.36 -11.69
C PHE A 410 20.61 3.57 -10.16
N ALA A 411 20.65 2.50 -9.37
CA ALA A 411 20.74 2.61 -7.93
C ALA A 411 22.07 3.20 -7.47
N TYR A 412 23.20 2.78 -8.06
CA TYR A 412 24.49 3.37 -7.76
C TYR A 412 24.59 4.84 -8.17
N ILE A 413 24.04 5.20 -9.34
CA ILE A 413 23.98 6.61 -9.77
C ILE A 413 23.10 7.42 -8.82
N GLN A 414 21.95 6.88 -8.38
CA GLN A 414 21.10 7.51 -7.38
C GLN A 414 21.85 7.78 -6.08
N GLU A 415 22.58 6.79 -5.58
CA GLU A 415 23.35 6.91 -4.34
C GLU A 415 24.44 8.00 -4.48
N ALA A 416 25.14 8.05 -5.62
CA ALA A 416 26.10 9.10 -5.87
C ALA A 416 25.48 10.50 -5.80
N PHE A 417 24.27 10.70 -6.36
CA PHE A 417 23.53 11.96 -6.25
C PHE A 417 23.11 12.26 -4.82
N VAL A 418 22.51 11.28 -4.13
CA VAL A 418 22.01 11.48 -2.76
C VAL A 418 23.15 11.82 -1.82
N ALA A 419 24.24 11.06 -1.84
CA ALA A 419 25.40 11.30 -0.99
C ALA A 419 26.08 12.65 -1.30
N ALA A 420 26.20 13.05 -2.57
CA ALA A 420 26.73 14.36 -2.96
C ALA A 420 25.83 15.50 -2.44
N LEU A 421 24.52 15.38 -2.60
CA LEU A 421 23.57 16.40 -2.15
C LEU A 421 23.56 16.54 -0.62
N LEU A 422 23.65 15.43 0.11
CA LEU A 422 23.75 15.45 1.57
C LEU A 422 25.05 16.10 2.05
N ALA A 423 26.17 15.84 1.36
CA ALA A 423 27.47 16.49 1.66
C ALA A 423 27.41 18.00 1.44
N ILE A 424 26.76 18.47 0.37
CA ILE A 424 26.54 19.90 0.09
C ILE A 424 25.64 20.51 1.18
N ALA A 425 24.53 19.88 1.49
CA ALA A 425 23.58 20.36 2.50
C ALA A 425 24.19 20.40 3.93
N GLY A 426 25.06 19.45 4.25
CA GLY A 426 25.80 19.42 5.53
C GLY A 426 26.69 20.64 5.72
N ARG A 427 27.45 21.02 4.70
CA ARG A 427 28.33 22.21 4.73
C ARG A 427 27.56 23.52 4.86
N SER A 428 26.38 23.60 4.24
CA SER A 428 25.51 24.80 4.35
C SER A 428 25.01 25.04 5.77
N LYS A 429 24.92 24.01 6.62
CA LYS A 429 24.51 24.10 8.03
C LYS A 429 25.64 24.44 8.97
N GLU A 430 26.90 24.19 8.56
CA GLU A 430 28.10 24.43 9.38
C GLU A 430 28.69 25.83 9.24
N LYS A 431 27.99 26.80 8.62
CA LYS A 431 28.45 28.19 8.62
C LYS A 431 28.26 28.81 9.99
N PRO A 432 29.30 28.82 10.85
CA PRO A 432 29.27 29.42 12.16
C PRO A 432 29.62 30.90 12.09
N THR A 433 29.10 31.63 13.04
CA THR A 433 29.71 32.76 13.71
C THR A 433 31.15 33.08 13.35
N LYS A 434 31.35 34.21 12.71
CA LYS A 434 32.57 35.04 12.49
C LYS A 434 33.83 34.32 11.97
N PRO A 435 34.37 34.75 10.83
CA PRO A 435 35.67 34.27 10.34
C PRO A 435 36.80 34.83 11.23
N SER A 436 37.68 33.93 11.61
CA SER A 436 39.00 34.34 12.05
C SER A 436 39.83 34.83 10.84
N CYS A 437 40.72 35.77 11.08
CA CYS A 437 41.33 36.64 10.08
C CYS A 437 42.31 36.02 9.09
N ASP A 438 42.38 34.72 8.90
CA ASP A 438 43.46 34.09 8.11
C ASP A 438 43.02 33.22 6.92
N ASP A 439 41.71 33.10 6.61
CA ASP A 439 41.24 32.40 5.41
C ASP A 439 40.48 33.32 4.45
N ALA A 440 41.25 34.18 3.79
CA ALA A 440 40.78 35.01 2.69
C ALA A 440 40.62 34.19 1.41
N TRP A 441 39.50 33.49 1.24
CA TRP A 441 38.99 33.08 -0.06
C TRP A 441 37.89 34.03 -0.49
N VAL A 442 38.24 34.82 -1.49
CA VAL A 442 37.44 35.87 -2.11
C VAL A 442 36.08 35.29 -2.58
N LEU A 443 34.99 35.76 -1.95
CA LEU A 443 33.67 35.71 -2.50
C LEU A 443 33.62 36.70 -3.67
N VAL A 444 33.72 36.23 -4.88
CA VAL A 444 33.33 36.99 -6.07
C VAL A 444 31.84 36.70 -6.27
N ALA A 445 31.00 37.61 -5.77
CA ALA A 445 29.68 37.80 -6.27
C ALA A 445 29.82 38.52 -7.62
N ASP A 446 29.46 37.85 -8.71
CA ASP A 446 29.19 38.58 -9.92
C ASP A 446 28.05 37.91 -10.70
N ASP A 447 27.06 38.75 -10.98
CA ASP A 447 25.97 38.49 -11.89
C ASP A 447 26.46 38.27 -13.32
N GLN A 448 25.72 37.47 -14.08
CA GLN A 448 25.85 37.20 -15.50
C GLN A 448 26.97 36.27 -15.96
N VAL A 449 26.66 34.95 -15.92
CA VAL A 449 27.24 34.04 -16.91
C VAL A 449 26.14 33.18 -17.54
N SER A 450 25.49 33.74 -18.55
CA SER A 450 24.87 32.99 -19.63
C SER A 450 25.96 32.72 -20.68
N GLY A 451 26.89 31.86 -20.34
CA GLY A 451 27.99 31.44 -21.22
C GLY A 451 28.01 29.93 -21.33
N LYS A 452 27.99 29.38 -22.54
CA LYS A 452 28.28 27.97 -22.80
C LYS A 452 29.60 27.60 -22.14
N ILE A 453 29.54 26.63 -21.21
CA ILE A 453 30.71 26.02 -20.57
C ILE A 453 31.54 25.39 -21.71
N ARG A 454 32.80 25.87 -21.92
CA ARG A 454 33.62 25.43 -23.04
C ARG A 454 34.80 24.54 -22.64
N ASP A 455 35.13 24.39 -21.33
CA ASP A 455 36.29 23.65 -20.88
C ASP A 455 36.06 22.86 -19.59
N ALA A 456 36.79 21.75 -19.41
CA ALA A 456 36.78 20.88 -18.23
C ALA A 456 37.11 21.64 -16.91
N ASP A 457 37.82 22.76 -16.98
CA ASP A 457 38.16 23.59 -15.82
C ASP A 457 36.94 24.33 -15.25
N ASP A 458 35.91 24.62 -16.04
CA ASP A 458 34.70 25.26 -15.56
C ASP A 458 33.77 24.30 -14.79
N LEU A 459 33.78 23.01 -15.15
CA LEU A 459 33.02 22.00 -14.38
C LEU A 459 33.57 21.84 -12.97
N ASN A 460 34.91 21.94 -12.77
CA ASN A 460 35.52 21.81 -11.45
C ASN A 460 35.15 22.94 -10.47
N LYS A 461 34.52 24.02 -10.95
CA LYS A 461 33.95 25.08 -10.11
C LYS A 461 32.56 24.75 -9.61
N LEU A 462 31.88 23.71 -10.14
CA LEU A 462 30.56 23.28 -9.73
C LEU A 462 30.65 22.36 -8.52
N GLU A 463 30.06 22.79 -7.40
CA GLU A 463 30.09 22.03 -6.14
C GLU A 463 29.50 20.62 -6.31
N LEU A 464 28.39 20.50 -7.05
CA LEU A 464 27.76 19.22 -7.35
C LEU A 464 28.72 18.27 -8.09
N TRP A 465 29.48 18.76 -9.07
CA TRP A 465 30.45 17.94 -9.80
C TRP A 465 31.59 17.42 -8.91
N VAL A 466 32.12 18.30 -8.07
CA VAL A 466 33.23 17.94 -7.16
C VAL A 466 32.76 16.84 -6.20
N GLU A 467 31.58 16.96 -5.66
CA GLU A 467 31.05 15.96 -4.71
C GLU A 467 30.67 14.66 -5.41
N ILE A 468 29.98 14.69 -6.55
CA ILE A 468 29.63 13.48 -7.31
C ILE A 468 30.89 12.69 -7.68
N ARG A 469 31.95 13.34 -8.14
CA ARG A 469 33.22 12.65 -8.44
C ARG A 469 33.83 11.92 -7.23
N LYS A 470 33.76 12.53 -6.05
CA LYS A 470 34.17 11.88 -4.80
C LYS A 470 33.34 10.66 -4.49
N GLN A 471 32.02 10.80 -4.58
CA GLN A 471 31.10 9.70 -4.28
C GLN A 471 31.23 8.55 -5.29
N VAL A 472 31.37 8.86 -6.59
CA VAL A 472 31.60 7.85 -7.63
C VAL A 472 32.89 7.08 -7.37
N LYS A 473 33.94 7.75 -6.90
CA LYS A 473 35.23 7.06 -6.55
C LYS A 473 35.01 6.09 -5.38
N ILE A 474 34.37 6.54 -4.31
CA ILE A 474 34.09 5.71 -3.12
C ILE A 474 33.21 4.49 -3.49
N LEU A 475 32.15 4.72 -4.28
CA LEU A 475 31.26 3.65 -4.70
C LEU A 475 31.94 2.63 -5.62
N ARG A 476 32.89 3.09 -6.46
CA ARG A 476 33.63 2.21 -7.34
C ARG A 476 34.63 1.32 -6.57
N GLU A 477 35.33 1.89 -5.58
CA GLU A 477 36.17 1.11 -4.67
C GLU A 477 35.36 0.00 -3.96
N GLY A 478 34.15 0.31 -3.46
CA GLY A 478 33.29 -0.70 -2.86
C GLY A 478 32.82 -1.78 -3.82
N MET A 479 32.56 -1.44 -5.10
CA MET A 479 32.18 -2.45 -6.12
C MET A 479 33.34 -3.41 -6.47
N GLU A 480 34.58 -2.96 -6.40
CA GLU A 480 35.75 -3.81 -6.65
C GLU A 480 35.97 -4.78 -5.48
N ASP A 481 35.80 -4.33 -4.23
CA ASP A 481 35.92 -5.18 -3.05
C ASP A 481 34.82 -6.30 -3.02
N ASP A 482 33.61 -6.01 -3.47
CA ASP A 482 32.51 -7.00 -3.56
C ASP A 482 32.72 -8.01 -4.71
N ALA A 483 33.50 -7.67 -5.74
CA ALA A 483 33.80 -8.57 -6.86
C ALA A 483 34.91 -9.59 -6.54
N ASP A 484 35.73 -9.28 -5.54
CA ASP A 484 36.85 -10.14 -5.10
C ASP A 484 36.48 -11.02 -3.88
N ALA A 485 35.25 -10.85 -3.29
CA ALA A 485 34.74 -11.60 -2.16
C ALA A 485 33.81 -12.75 -2.62
#